data_a144e33b1c5158817adc644e9717c06e
#
_entry.id   a144e33b1c5158817adc644e9717c06e
#
_cell.length_a   1.000
_cell.length_b   1.000
_cell.length_c   1.000
_cell.angle_alpha   90.00
_cell.angle_beta   90.00
_cell.angle_gamma   90.00
#
_symmetry.space_group_name_H-M   'P 1'
#
loop_
_entity.id
_entity.type
_entity.pdbx_description
1 polymer ?
#
loop_
_entity_poly.entity_id
_entity_poly.type
_entity_poly.pdbx_seq_one_letter_code
_entity_poly.pdbx_strand_id
1 'polypeptide(L)'
;MSEKRVCLHEPYLFYYLSRYNNKLKLMKKAPRKVYVVDNGFVASKAFSLSDNLGRLLENQVFIELIRRGYDVEKTMFYYRSRNDKEVDFVLREGPRILRLVQVCYDMSSPKTEKREMDSIVECAGELKCDNLVIVTYNDKRTIEKDGYRIDVVPITEF
;
A
#
# COMPACT_ATOMS: atom_id res chain seq x y z
N MET A 1 19.16 26.76 -22.69
CA MET A 1 18.00 26.07 -23.32
C MET A 1 17.91 24.69 -22.67
N SER A 2 16.95 24.51 -21.79
CA SER A 2 16.77 23.26 -21.04
C SER A 2 15.85 22.38 -21.87
N GLU A 3 16.39 21.28 -22.39
CA GLU A 3 15.59 20.24 -23.03
C GLU A 3 14.65 19.62 -22.00
N LYS A 4 13.38 19.97 -22.08
CA LYS A 4 12.30 19.21 -21.47
C LYS A 4 12.29 17.85 -22.17
N ARG A 5 12.85 16.81 -21.53
CA ARG A 5 12.57 15.44 -21.92
C ARG A 5 11.06 15.23 -21.73
N VAL A 6 10.35 15.30 -22.81
CA VAL A 6 9.00 14.78 -22.92
C VAL A 6 9.15 13.27 -22.76
N CYS A 7 8.91 12.75 -21.57
CA CYS A 7 8.67 11.33 -21.41
C CYS A 7 7.45 11.00 -22.25
N LEU A 8 7.68 10.40 -23.40
CA LEU A 8 6.65 9.71 -24.16
C LEU A 8 6.00 8.72 -23.20
N HIS A 9 4.72 8.90 -22.94
CA HIS A 9 3.91 7.98 -22.18
C HIS A 9 3.85 6.66 -22.93
N GLU A 10 4.77 5.77 -22.65
CA GLU A 10 4.51 4.36 -22.92
C GLU A 10 3.23 4.01 -22.16
N PRO A 11 2.31 3.23 -22.74
CA PRO A 11 1.12 2.78 -22.02
C PRO A 11 1.62 1.94 -20.84
N TYR A 12 1.65 2.55 -19.65
CA TYR A 12 2.07 1.88 -18.43
C TYR A 12 1.02 0.84 -18.07
N LEU A 13 1.21 -0.38 -18.54
CA LEU A 13 0.44 -1.52 -18.07
C LEU A 13 0.82 -1.85 -16.61
N PHE A 14 2.05 -1.48 -16.23
CA PHE A 14 2.62 -1.80 -14.93
C PHE A 14 3.18 -0.56 -14.24
N TYR A 15 2.94 -0.49 -12.94
CA TYR A 15 3.58 0.46 -12.04
C TYR A 15 4.54 -0.27 -11.10
N TYR A 16 5.65 0.37 -10.78
CA TYR A 16 6.65 -0.16 -9.86
C TYR A 16 6.68 0.70 -8.60
N LEU A 17 6.23 0.16 -7.48
CA LEU A 17 6.22 0.84 -6.20
C LEU A 17 7.50 0.53 -5.44
N SER A 18 8.27 1.56 -5.11
CA SER A 18 9.53 1.43 -4.39
C SER A 18 9.32 1.29 -2.88
N ARG A 19 10.25 0.61 -2.21
CA ARG A 19 10.30 0.57 -0.75
C ARG A 19 10.73 1.94 -0.20
N TYR A 20 9.97 2.45 0.77
CA TYR A 20 10.37 3.69 1.47
C TYR A 20 11.65 3.48 2.27
N ASN A 21 12.58 4.42 2.14
CA ASN A 21 13.77 4.54 2.97
C ASN A 21 14.25 5.98 2.95
N ASN A 22 14.77 6.47 4.08
CA ASN A 22 15.34 7.82 4.16
C ASN A 22 16.62 7.98 3.33
N LYS A 23 17.26 6.87 2.96
CA LYS A 23 18.46 6.85 2.12
C LYS A 23 18.11 6.41 0.70
N LEU A 24 18.17 7.32 -0.28
CA LEU A 24 17.88 7.07 -1.69
C LEU A 24 18.64 5.86 -2.27
N LYS A 25 19.89 5.64 -1.85
CA LYS A 25 20.69 4.50 -2.31
C LYS A 25 20.06 3.16 -1.90
N LEU A 26 19.45 3.09 -0.72
CA LEU A 26 18.77 1.88 -0.23
C LEU A 26 17.42 1.67 -0.91
N MET A 27 16.69 2.76 -1.20
CA MET A 27 15.45 2.68 -1.97
C MET A 27 15.68 2.04 -3.35
N LYS A 28 16.70 2.48 -4.07
CA LYS A 28 17.02 1.97 -5.42
C LYS A 28 17.44 0.49 -5.45
N LYS A 29 17.97 -0.04 -4.34
CA LYS A 29 18.43 -1.44 -4.23
C LYS A 29 17.34 -2.39 -3.73
N ALA A 30 16.29 -1.87 -3.11
CA ALA A 30 15.22 -2.69 -2.57
C ALA A 30 14.35 -3.27 -3.70
N PRO A 31 13.76 -4.46 -3.51
CA PRO A 31 12.74 -4.98 -4.39
C PRO A 31 11.59 -3.98 -4.56
N ARG A 32 10.94 -4.00 -5.72
CA ARG A 32 9.75 -3.18 -5.99
C ARG A 32 8.52 -4.06 -6.03
N LYS A 33 7.40 -3.55 -5.52
CA LYS A 33 6.09 -4.14 -5.79
C LYS A 33 5.63 -3.73 -7.19
N VAL A 34 4.89 -4.62 -7.85
CA VAL A 34 4.36 -4.38 -9.20
C VAL A 34 2.84 -4.36 -9.13
N TYR A 35 2.26 -3.30 -9.67
CA TYR A 35 0.81 -3.11 -9.80
C TYR A 35 0.44 -2.94 -11.26
N VAL A 36 -0.82 -3.25 -11.60
CA VAL A 36 -1.35 -3.11 -12.96
C VAL A 36 -2.41 -2.01 -13.02
N VAL A 37 -2.56 -1.42 -14.19
CA VAL A 37 -3.55 -0.34 -14.42
C VAL A 37 -4.99 -0.80 -14.32
N ASP A 38 -5.24 -2.11 -14.48
CA ASP A 38 -6.58 -2.70 -14.50
C ASP A 38 -6.56 -4.14 -13.98
N ASN A 39 -7.44 -4.41 -13.02
CA ASN A 39 -7.62 -5.74 -12.44
C ASN A 39 -8.11 -6.80 -13.45
N GLY A 40 -8.72 -6.39 -14.56
CA GLY A 40 -9.14 -7.30 -15.62
C GLY A 40 -7.96 -8.07 -16.21
N PHE A 41 -6.78 -7.46 -16.31
CA PHE A 41 -5.56 -8.17 -16.74
C PHE A 41 -5.15 -9.27 -15.76
N VAL A 42 -5.25 -9.02 -14.46
CA VAL A 42 -4.92 -10.02 -13.43
C VAL A 42 -5.95 -11.14 -13.43
N ALA A 43 -7.23 -10.79 -13.46
CA ALA A 43 -8.33 -11.75 -13.42
C ALA A 43 -8.34 -12.68 -14.64
N SER A 44 -8.01 -12.17 -15.84
CA SER A 44 -7.99 -12.96 -17.07
C SER A 44 -6.88 -14.01 -17.14
N LYS A 45 -5.84 -13.87 -16.34
CA LYS A 45 -4.68 -14.78 -16.26
C LYS A 45 -4.66 -15.66 -15.00
N ALA A 46 -5.56 -15.43 -14.06
CA ALA A 46 -5.59 -16.17 -12.80
C ALA A 46 -6.27 -17.52 -12.99
N PHE A 47 -5.53 -18.61 -12.76
CA PHE A 47 -6.05 -19.98 -12.74
C PHE A 47 -6.94 -20.27 -11.51
N SER A 48 -6.85 -19.44 -10.45
CA SER A 48 -7.68 -19.51 -9.24
C SER A 48 -7.99 -18.09 -8.77
N LEU A 49 -9.26 -17.73 -8.75
CA LEU A 49 -9.72 -16.41 -8.27
C LEU A 49 -9.59 -16.29 -6.76
N SER A 50 -9.84 -17.38 -6.01
CA SER A 50 -9.84 -17.36 -4.53
C SER A 50 -8.48 -16.99 -3.94
N ASP A 51 -7.40 -17.48 -4.51
CA ASP A 51 -6.04 -17.25 -4.00
C ASP A 51 -5.50 -15.85 -4.32
N ASN A 52 -6.21 -15.11 -5.18
CA ASN A 52 -5.77 -13.81 -5.68
C ASN A 52 -6.61 -12.61 -5.15
N LEU A 53 -7.69 -12.86 -4.39
CA LEU A 53 -8.59 -11.79 -3.93
C LEU A 53 -7.86 -10.70 -3.13
N GLY A 54 -6.92 -11.09 -2.28
CA GLY A 54 -6.09 -10.12 -1.54
C GLY A 54 -5.26 -9.24 -2.48
N ARG A 55 -4.63 -9.83 -3.49
CA ARG A 55 -3.83 -9.10 -4.48
C ARG A 55 -4.68 -8.20 -5.38
N LEU A 56 -5.88 -8.65 -5.75
CA LEU A 56 -6.82 -7.84 -6.53
C LEU A 56 -7.30 -6.65 -5.72
N LEU A 57 -7.59 -6.83 -4.43
CA LEU A 57 -7.96 -5.75 -3.53
C LEU A 57 -6.80 -4.76 -3.34
N GLU A 58 -5.58 -5.26 -3.12
CA GLU A 58 -4.38 -4.41 -2.99
C GLU A 58 -4.15 -3.59 -4.26
N ASN A 59 -4.30 -4.21 -5.43
CA ASN A 59 -4.19 -3.49 -6.70
C ASN A 59 -5.32 -2.46 -6.89
N GLN A 60 -6.54 -2.75 -6.43
CA GLN A 60 -7.65 -1.80 -6.46
C GLN A 60 -7.38 -0.58 -5.58
N VAL A 61 -6.84 -0.79 -4.38
CA VAL A 61 -6.41 0.30 -3.47
C VAL A 61 -5.30 1.12 -4.13
N PHE A 62 -4.34 0.47 -4.78
CA PHE A 62 -3.29 1.16 -5.52
C PHE A 62 -3.88 2.07 -6.62
N ILE A 63 -4.80 1.54 -7.46
CA ILE A 63 -5.46 2.32 -8.52
C ILE A 63 -6.19 3.53 -7.92
N GLU A 64 -6.91 3.33 -6.82
CA GLU A 64 -7.64 4.41 -6.16
C GLU A 64 -6.68 5.50 -5.61
N LEU A 65 -5.55 5.12 -5.04
CA LEU A 65 -4.53 6.07 -4.59
C LEU A 65 -3.94 6.88 -5.76
N ILE A 66 -3.68 6.26 -6.91
CA ILE A 66 -3.28 6.98 -8.14
C ILE A 66 -4.37 7.97 -8.57
N ARG A 67 -5.64 7.57 -8.53
CA ARG A 67 -6.78 8.45 -8.88
C ARG A 67 -6.91 9.66 -7.96
N ARG A 68 -6.50 9.51 -6.70
CA ARG A 68 -6.43 10.62 -5.71
C ARG A 68 -5.21 11.51 -5.87
N GLY A 69 -4.36 11.25 -6.86
CA GLY A 69 -3.20 12.07 -7.18
C GLY A 69 -1.91 11.68 -6.46
N TYR A 70 -1.86 10.51 -5.80
CA TYR A 70 -0.59 10.01 -5.29
C TYR A 70 0.28 9.50 -6.44
N ASP A 71 1.58 9.80 -6.37
CA ASP A 71 2.56 9.50 -7.40
C ASP A 71 3.56 8.47 -6.86
N VAL A 72 3.78 7.42 -7.64
CA VAL A 72 4.81 6.41 -7.32
C VAL A 72 6.19 7.07 -7.28
N GLU A 73 7.01 6.63 -6.32
CA GLU A 73 8.37 7.15 -6.08
C GLU A 73 8.45 8.59 -5.53
N LYS A 74 7.34 9.34 -5.47
CA LYS A 74 7.32 10.70 -4.90
C LYS A 74 6.51 10.79 -3.62
N THR A 75 5.25 10.36 -3.66
CA THR A 75 4.31 10.50 -2.55
C THR A 75 3.76 9.17 -2.04
N MET A 76 3.98 8.06 -2.77
CA MET A 76 3.52 6.74 -2.42
C MET A 76 4.64 5.71 -2.51
N PHE A 77 4.76 4.88 -1.46
CA PHE A 77 5.77 3.83 -1.30
C PHE A 77 5.15 2.66 -0.55
N TYR A 78 5.81 1.50 -0.49
CA TYR A 78 5.57 0.49 0.53
C TYR A 78 6.69 0.54 1.59
N TYR A 79 6.47 -0.07 2.75
CA TYR A 79 7.48 -0.09 3.80
C TYR A 79 7.63 -1.48 4.39
N ARG A 80 8.83 -1.80 4.81
CA ARG A 80 9.16 -3.03 5.52
C ARG A 80 10.02 -2.68 6.73
N SER A 81 9.54 -3.04 7.92
CA SER A 81 10.20 -2.78 9.19
C SER A 81 11.49 -3.57 9.35
N ARG A 82 12.18 -3.36 10.47
CA ARG A 82 13.40 -4.11 10.81
C ARG A 82 13.11 -5.57 11.13
N ASN A 83 11.92 -5.87 11.66
CA ASN A 83 11.47 -7.22 11.98
C ASN A 83 10.69 -7.87 10.83
N ASP A 84 10.88 -7.35 9.62
CA ASP A 84 10.31 -7.91 8.40
C ASP A 84 8.78 -7.82 8.30
N LYS A 85 8.17 -6.91 9.08
CA LYS A 85 6.76 -6.55 8.95
C LYS A 85 6.59 -5.57 7.81
N GLU A 86 5.55 -5.76 7.00
CA GLU A 86 5.30 -4.94 5.81
C GLU A 86 4.00 -4.16 5.96
N VAL A 87 3.98 -2.91 5.47
CA VAL A 87 2.79 -2.13 5.20
C VAL A 87 2.74 -1.82 3.70
N ASP A 88 1.55 -2.01 3.12
CA ASP A 88 1.39 -1.98 1.66
C ASP A 88 1.59 -0.59 1.07
N PHE A 89 1.07 0.45 1.73
CA PHE A 89 1.24 1.82 1.25
C PHE A 89 1.61 2.79 2.37
N VAL A 90 2.65 3.56 2.10
CA VAL A 90 3.10 4.71 2.88
C VAL A 90 2.84 5.94 2.04
N LEU A 91 1.94 6.79 2.50
CA LEU A 91 1.59 8.04 1.84
C LEU A 91 2.32 9.20 2.53
N ARG A 92 2.99 10.05 1.74
CA ARG A 92 3.78 11.17 2.28
C ARG A 92 3.57 12.46 1.51
N GLU A 93 3.85 13.56 2.19
CA GLU A 93 3.98 14.88 1.60
C GLU A 93 5.30 15.51 2.07
N GLY A 94 6.17 15.80 1.13
CA GLY A 94 7.53 16.23 1.49
C GLY A 94 8.22 15.19 2.40
N PRO A 95 8.75 15.59 3.56
CA PRO A 95 9.38 14.68 4.52
C PRO A 95 8.38 13.98 5.46
N ARG A 96 7.13 14.43 5.53
CA ARG A 96 6.13 13.95 6.48
C ARG A 96 5.40 12.73 5.93
N ILE A 97 5.32 11.67 6.74
CA ILE A 97 4.40 10.56 6.49
C ILE A 97 2.99 11.00 6.91
N LEU A 98 2.04 10.91 5.99
CA LEU A 98 0.65 11.34 6.21
C LEU A 98 -0.23 10.22 6.68
N ARG A 99 -0.02 9.01 6.13
CA ARG A 99 -0.88 7.85 6.37
C ARG A 99 -0.16 6.55 6.05
N LEU A 100 -0.47 5.51 6.81
CA LEU A 100 -0.15 4.13 6.48
C LEU A 100 -1.44 3.41 6.10
N VAL A 101 -1.39 2.67 4.99
CA VAL A 101 -2.53 1.89 4.50
C VAL A 101 -2.07 0.44 4.33
N GLN A 102 -2.74 -0.45 5.04
CA GLN A 102 -2.62 -1.89 4.91
C GLN A 102 -3.83 -2.43 4.17
N VAL A 103 -3.68 -3.49 3.40
CA VAL A 103 -4.79 -4.12 2.69
C VAL A 103 -4.95 -5.56 3.12
N CYS A 104 -6.14 -5.91 3.57
CA CYS A 104 -6.47 -7.28 3.94
C CYS A 104 -7.87 -7.62 3.47
N TYR A 105 -8.01 -8.60 2.56
CA TYR A 105 -9.31 -8.95 1.99
C TYR A 105 -10.32 -9.36 3.06
N ASP A 106 -9.91 -10.20 4.01
CA ASP A 106 -10.75 -10.72 5.09
C ASP A 106 -9.97 -10.76 6.40
N MET A 107 -10.50 -10.09 7.41
CA MET A 107 -9.98 -10.03 8.78
C MET A 107 -10.79 -10.86 9.78
N SER A 108 -11.66 -11.76 9.33
CA SER A 108 -12.51 -12.60 10.21
C SER A 108 -11.69 -13.58 11.07
N SER A 109 -10.53 -14.02 10.56
CA SER A 109 -9.62 -14.88 11.31
C SER A 109 -8.81 -14.08 12.35
N PRO A 110 -8.87 -14.43 13.66
CA PRO A 110 -8.07 -13.77 14.69
C PRO A 110 -6.55 -13.78 14.41
N LYS A 111 -6.06 -14.82 13.75
CA LYS A 111 -4.65 -14.92 13.36
C LYS A 111 -4.30 -13.89 12.29
N THR A 112 -5.15 -13.72 11.29
CA THR A 112 -4.97 -12.73 10.22
C THR A 112 -5.07 -11.33 10.81
N GLU A 113 -6.12 -11.05 11.57
CA GLU A 113 -6.32 -9.76 12.22
C GLU A 113 -5.09 -9.35 13.05
N LYS A 114 -4.62 -10.25 13.92
CA LYS A 114 -3.43 -10.00 14.74
C LYS A 114 -2.22 -9.67 13.87
N ARG A 115 -1.98 -10.44 12.80
CA ARG A 115 -0.83 -10.25 11.91
C ARG A 115 -0.86 -8.86 11.24
N GLU A 116 -2.00 -8.45 10.70
CA GLU A 116 -2.14 -7.17 10.02
C GLU A 116 -1.99 -5.99 11.00
N MET A 117 -2.61 -6.10 12.16
CA MET A 117 -2.46 -5.09 13.22
C MET A 117 -1.03 -4.99 13.74
N ASP A 118 -0.36 -6.12 14.00
CA ASP A 118 1.04 -6.12 14.43
C ASP A 118 1.93 -5.46 13.38
N SER A 119 1.68 -5.71 12.09
CA SER A 119 2.47 -5.15 11.00
C SER A 119 2.30 -3.64 10.89
N ILE A 120 1.06 -3.14 10.88
CA ILE A 120 0.83 -1.70 10.72
C ILE A 120 1.29 -0.89 11.93
N VAL A 121 1.10 -1.41 13.16
CA VAL A 121 1.53 -0.74 14.40
C VAL A 121 3.04 -0.68 14.50
N GLU A 122 3.76 -1.76 14.19
CA GLU A 122 5.22 -1.74 14.19
C GLU A 122 5.77 -0.74 13.16
N CYS A 123 5.24 -0.75 11.94
CA CYS A 123 5.62 0.22 10.92
C CYS A 123 5.28 1.66 11.33
N ALA A 124 4.16 1.87 11.99
CA ALA A 124 3.73 3.17 12.52
C ALA A 124 4.72 3.73 13.54
N GLY A 125 5.19 2.91 14.46
CA GLY A 125 6.22 3.29 15.45
C GLY A 125 7.54 3.69 14.79
N GLU A 126 8.01 2.93 13.80
CA GLU A 126 9.25 3.24 13.09
C GLU A 126 9.14 4.50 12.21
N LEU A 127 7.99 4.73 11.59
CA LEU A 127 7.72 5.85 10.69
C LEU A 127 7.14 7.08 11.38
N LYS A 128 6.79 6.99 12.67
CA LYS A 128 6.16 8.05 13.49
C LYS A 128 4.89 8.59 12.83
N CYS A 129 3.97 7.69 12.51
CA CYS A 129 2.72 8.01 11.85
C CYS A 129 1.55 7.44 12.63
N ASP A 130 0.58 8.29 13.02
CA ASP A 130 -0.58 7.90 13.82
C ASP A 130 -1.85 7.70 13.00
N ASN A 131 -1.82 8.02 11.70
CA ASN A 131 -2.95 7.86 10.81
C ASN A 131 -2.88 6.50 10.11
N LEU A 132 -3.56 5.51 10.69
CA LEU A 132 -3.50 4.11 10.30
C LEU A 132 -4.84 3.65 9.74
N VAL A 133 -4.82 3.05 8.56
CA VAL A 133 -6.00 2.51 7.89
C VAL A 133 -5.73 1.09 7.42
N ILE A 134 -6.65 0.18 7.68
CA ILE A 134 -6.69 -1.14 7.06
C ILE A 134 -7.89 -1.17 6.11
N VAL A 135 -7.63 -1.38 4.82
CA VAL A 135 -8.66 -1.51 3.81
C VAL A 135 -9.04 -2.97 3.66
N THR A 136 -10.32 -3.26 3.77
CA THR A 136 -10.88 -4.61 3.64
C THR A 136 -11.87 -4.69 2.49
N TYR A 137 -12.37 -5.89 2.21
CA TYR A 137 -13.45 -6.03 1.23
C TYR A 137 -14.76 -5.38 1.73
N ASN A 138 -15.19 -5.71 2.96
CA ASN A 138 -16.49 -5.24 3.49
C ASN A 138 -16.52 -4.98 5.00
N ASP A 139 -15.39 -5.10 5.71
CA ASP A 139 -15.37 -4.87 7.16
C ASP A 139 -15.22 -3.39 7.49
N LYS A 140 -15.97 -2.92 8.51
CA LYS A 140 -15.96 -1.54 8.98
C LYS A 140 -15.98 -1.49 10.49
N ARG A 141 -14.89 -1.04 11.08
CA ARG A 141 -14.75 -0.86 12.53
C ARG A 141 -13.53 -0.01 12.86
N THR A 142 -13.41 0.40 14.10
CA THR A 142 -12.20 1.00 14.65
C THR A 142 -11.61 0.07 15.68
N ILE A 143 -10.30 -0.10 15.66
CA ILE A 143 -9.56 -0.94 16.60
C ILE A 143 -8.51 -0.07 17.29
N GLU A 144 -8.33 -0.29 18.59
CA GLU A 144 -7.24 0.29 19.35
C GLU A 144 -6.20 -0.79 19.68
N LYS A 145 -4.93 -0.50 19.39
CA LYS A 145 -3.82 -1.41 19.69
C LYS A 145 -2.55 -0.65 20.01
N ASP A 146 -1.93 -0.96 21.14
CA ASP A 146 -0.65 -0.39 21.58
C ASP A 146 -0.62 1.15 21.54
N GLY A 147 -1.75 1.79 21.85
CA GLY A 147 -1.92 3.24 21.83
C GLY A 147 -2.22 3.85 20.45
N TYR A 148 -2.32 3.03 19.41
CA TYR A 148 -2.72 3.47 18.08
C TYR A 148 -4.20 3.19 17.83
N ARG A 149 -4.85 4.15 17.19
CA ARG A 149 -6.19 3.97 16.61
C ARG A 149 -6.04 3.57 15.15
N ILE A 150 -6.67 2.46 14.78
CA ILE A 150 -6.65 1.89 13.42
C ILE A 150 -8.07 1.91 12.89
N ASP A 151 -8.30 2.62 11.80
CA ASP A 151 -9.59 2.62 11.13
C ASP A 151 -9.62 1.50 10.09
N VAL A 152 -10.52 0.54 10.25
CA VAL A 152 -10.80 -0.52 9.28
C VAL A 152 -11.95 -0.05 8.42
N VAL A 153 -11.75 0.02 7.11
CA VAL A 153 -12.73 0.55 6.16
C VAL A 153 -12.92 -0.40 4.96
N PRO A 154 -14.14 -0.57 4.47
CA PRO A 154 -14.37 -1.31 3.25
C PRO A 154 -13.84 -0.52 2.03
N ILE A 155 -13.44 -1.24 0.99
CA ILE A 155 -12.92 -0.62 -0.25
C ILE A 155 -13.92 0.37 -0.89
N THR A 156 -15.21 0.16 -0.68
CA THR A 156 -16.27 1.03 -1.19
C THR A 156 -16.33 2.40 -0.49
N GLU A 157 -15.72 2.52 0.68
CA GLU A 157 -15.65 3.76 1.47
C GLU A 157 -14.22 4.32 1.56
N PHE A 158 -13.25 3.59 1.07
CA PHE A 158 -11.84 4.03 1.01
C PHE A 158 -11.61 4.95 -0.19
#